data_f5b234c869559959c5474daf07d3bd5b
#
_entry.id   f5b234c869559959c5474daf07d3bd5b
#
_cell.length_a   1.000
_cell.length_b   1.000
_cell.length_c   1.000
_cell.angle_alpha   90.00
_cell.angle_beta   90.00
_cell.angle_gamma   90.00
#
_symmetry.space_group_name_H-M   'P 1'
#
loop_
_entity.id
_entity.type
_entity.pdbx_description
1 polymer ?
#
loop_
_entity_poly.entity_id
_entity_poly.type
_entity_poly.pdbx_seq_one_letter_code
_entity_poly.pdbx_strand_id
1 'polypeptide(L)'
;MVGIDVSKWNGGIDFNKVKSAGIKFVIIRAGFGVNGIDRLFKANYTAAKEAGLKIGAYWYSYAKTKAELQNEISAFLNAIKGMKFEMPVYWDIEEKWVINNINYVIPTVCSALENAGYFAGYYTSASVNASVSDENKKRFTSWIAHWGKKAGTYKPLHQYSNTGEISGINGNVDLDFCSTDFPAIITAKKLNNTAIISSDNRIQEAIDKINAGVCILKDVEGANHD
;
A
#
# COMPACT_ATOMS: atom_id res chain seq x y z
N MET A 1 10.60 13.56 1.61
CA MET A 1 11.20 12.27 2.03
C MET A 1 11.63 11.50 0.79
N VAL A 2 12.79 10.83 0.83
CA VAL A 2 13.23 9.92 -0.24
C VAL A 2 12.74 8.50 0.08
N GLY A 3 12.25 7.80 -0.93
CA GLY A 3 11.74 6.45 -0.84
C GLY A 3 12.05 5.62 -2.07
N ILE A 4 11.56 4.42 -2.07
CA ILE A 4 11.63 3.46 -3.17
C ILE A 4 10.29 2.77 -3.34
N ASP A 5 10.03 2.23 -4.51
CA ASP A 5 9.00 1.22 -4.65
C ASP A 5 9.59 -0.11 -5.13
N VAL A 6 8.98 -1.19 -4.68
CA VAL A 6 9.52 -2.53 -4.87
C VAL A 6 8.45 -3.58 -5.11
N SER A 7 8.86 -4.65 -5.78
CA SER A 7 8.04 -5.82 -6.04
C SER A 7 8.88 -7.10 -6.00
N LYS A 8 8.29 -8.23 -6.37
CA LYS A 8 9.02 -9.50 -6.52
C LYS A 8 10.22 -9.43 -7.49
N TRP A 9 10.23 -8.43 -8.38
CA TRP A 9 11.30 -8.29 -9.37
C TRP A 9 12.62 -7.79 -8.78
N ASN A 10 12.59 -7.13 -7.62
CA ASN A 10 13.79 -6.68 -6.92
C ASN A 10 14.47 -7.80 -6.10
N GLY A 11 13.88 -9.02 -6.09
CA GLY A 11 14.46 -10.17 -5.37
C GLY A 11 14.47 -10.01 -3.86
N GLY A 12 15.49 -10.56 -3.22
CA GLY A 12 15.69 -10.41 -1.77
C GLY A 12 16.30 -9.05 -1.45
N ILE A 13 15.72 -8.34 -0.48
CA ILE A 13 16.10 -6.99 -0.08
C ILE A 13 16.56 -6.98 1.38
N ASP A 14 17.72 -6.37 1.64
CA ASP A 14 18.18 -6.04 3.00
C ASP A 14 17.68 -4.65 3.38
N PHE A 15 16.49 -4.57 3.98
CA PHE A 15 15.86 -3.31 4.35
C PHE A 15 16.63 -2.54 5.44
N ASN A 16 17.50 -3.17 6.23
CA ASN A 16 18.37 -2.48 7.17
C ASN A 16 19.41 -1.64 6.43
N LYS A 17 20.02 -2.20 5.37
CA LYS A 17 20.95 -1.44 4.49
C LYS A 17 20.21 -0.36 3.73
N VAL A 18 19.02 -0.64 3.20
CA VAL A 18 18.15 0.35 2.54
C VAL A 18 17.87 1.54 3.48
N LYS A 19 17.48 1.26 4.73
CA LYS A 19 17.27 2.30 5.75
C LYS A 19 18.55 3.11 6.04
N SER A 20 19.69 2.42 6.15
CA SER A 20 20.99 3.05 6.41
C SER A 20 21.46 3.91 5.24
N ALA A 21 21.06 3.60 4.00
CA ALA A 21 21.28 4.41 2.82
C ALA A 21 20.43 5.70 2.77
N GLY A 22 19.62 5.96 3.80
CA GLY A 22 18.84 7.19 3.92
C GLY A 22 17.40 7.12 3.41
N ILE A 23 16.95 5.97 2.90
CA ILE A 23 15.56 5.75 2.48
C ILE A 23 14.65 5.83 3.71
N LYS A 24 13.51 6.50 3.56
CA LYS A 24 12.56 6.78 4.64
C LYS A 24 11.25 6.01 4.50
N PHE A 25 10.86 5.66 3.28
CA PHE A 25 9.64 4.92 3.00
C PHE A 25 9.82 3.94 1.83
N VAL A 26 8.94 2.98 1.76
CA VAL A 26 8.82 2.03 0.67
C VAL A 26 7.35 1.83 0.29
N ILE A 27 7.04 1.83 -1.01
CA ILE A 27 5.75 1.42 -1.54
C ILE A 27 5.90 0.01 -2.11
N ILE A 28 5.16 -0.97 -1.59
CA ILE A 28 5.36 -2.38 -1.91
C ILE A 28 4.20 -2.88 -2.78
N ARG A 29 4.51 -3.54 -3.89
CA ARG A 29 3.47 -4.18 -4.69
C ARG A 29 2.79 -5.29 -3.89
N ALA A 30 1.49 -5.13 -3.61
CA ALA A 30 0.69 -6.15 -2.94
C ALA A 30 0.29 -7.27 -3.92
N GLY A 31 0.03 -6.89 -5.18
CA GLY A 31 -0.34 -7.85 -6.19
C GLY A 31 -0.68 -7.18 -7.53
N PHE A 32 -1.31 -7.96 -8.40
CA PHE A 32 -1.66 -7.55 -9.75
C PHE A 32 -2.80 -8.40 -10.31
N GLY A 33 -3.65 -7.83 -11.15
CA GLY A 33 -4.74 -8.57 -11.78
C GLY A 33 -5.71 -9.19 -10.77
N VAL A 34 -6.52 -10.15 -11.21
CA VAL A 34 -7.60 -10.71 -10.40
C VAL A 34 -7.11 -11.62 -9.25
N ASN A 35 -5.99 -12.34 -9.44
CA ASN A 35 -5.54 -13.37 -8.48
C ASN A 35 -4.03 -13.32 -8.20
N GLY A 36 -3.35 -12.29 -8.63
CA GLY A 36 -1.90 -12.21 -8.58
C GLY A 36 -1.37 -11.55 -7.30
N ILE A 37 -1.35 -12.25 -6.17
CA ILE A 37 -0.60 -11.75 -5.00
C ILE A 37 0.89 -11.76 -5.32
N ASP A 38 1.58 -10.65 -5.05
CA ASP A 38 3.03 -10.61 -5.19
C ASP A 38 3.66 -11.54 -4.14
N ARG A 39 4.44 -12.53 -4.62
CA ARG A 39 5.01 -13.59 -3.76
C ARG A 39 5.94 -13.07 -2.66
N LEU A 40 6.51 -11.88 -2.83
CA LEU A 40 7.39 -11.25 -1.83
C LEU A 40 6.69 -10.17 -1.01
N PHE A 41 5.41 -9.86 -1.26
CA PHE A 41 4.70 -8.78 -0.57
C PHE A 41 4.78 -8.88 0.95
N LYS A 42 4.37 -10.03 1.51
CA LYS A 42 4.36 -10.22 2.97
C LYS A 42 5.77 -10.20 3.58
N ALA A 43 6.74 -10.82 2.90
CA ALA A 43 8.13 -10.84 3.35
C ALA A 43 8.73 -9.42 3.34
N ASN A 44 8.55 -8.67 2.23
CA ASN A 44 9.01 -7.29 2.12
C ASN A 44 8.34 -6.38 3.14
N TYR A 45 7.01 -6.53 3.35
CA TYR A 45 6.28 -5.76 4.37
C TYR A 45 6.86 -5.98 5.77
N THR A 46 7.05 -7.26 6.17
CA THR A 46 7.59 -7.59 7.50
C THR A 46 8.99 -7.04 7.67
N ALA A 47 9.90 -7.29 6.73
CA ALA A 47 11.29 -6.83 6.81
C ALA A 47 11.42 -5.30 6.76
N ALA A 48 10.61 -4.61 5.94
CA ALA A 48 10.58 -3.14 5.90
C ALA A 48 10.08 -2.55 7.22
N LYS A 49 9.06 -3.17 7.83
CA LYS A 49 8.52 -2.77 9.12
C LYS A 49 9.52 -2.95 10.25
N GLU A 50 10.22 -4.08 10.30
CA GLU A 50 11.29 -4.35 11.26
C GLU A 50 12.45 -3.36 11.13
N ALA A 51 12.82 -2.99 9.90
CA ALA A 51 13.80 -1.94 9.63
C ALA A 51 13.31 -0.53 10.00
N GLY A 52 12.02 -0.35 10.33
CA GLY A 52 11.44 0.94 10.71
C GLY A 52 11.25 1.90 9.55
N LEU A 53 11.03 1.39 8.34
CA LEU A 53 10.58 2.17 7.18
C LEU A 53 9.09 2.47 7.28
N LYS A 54 8.66 3.60 6.71
CA LYS A 54 7.25 3.91 6.49
C LYS A 54 6.78 3.14 5.26
N ILE A 55 5.65 2.44 5.34
CA ILE A 55 5.21 1.50 4.32
C ILE A 55 3.92 1.98 3.68
N GLY A 56 3.86 1.91 2.36
CA GLY A 56 2.65 1.93 1.55
C GLY A 56 2.51 0.67 0.71
N ALA A 57 1.43 0.57 -0.03
CA ALA A 57 1.21 -0.57 -0.93
C ALA A 57 0.64 -0.12 -2.27
N TYR A 58 0.81 -0.92 -3.31
CA TYR A 58 0.14 -0.69 -4.57
C TYR A 58 -0.37 -1.99 -5.21
N TRP A 59 -1.36 -1.84 -6.10
CA TRP A 59 -1.92 -2.91 -6.92
C TRP A 59 -1.81 -2.56 -8.38
N TYR A 60 -1.13 -3.40 -9.16
CA TYR A 60 -1.01 -3.24 -10.60
C TYR A 60 -2.26 -3.78 -11.30
N SER A 61 -3.00 -2.94 -12.01
CA SER A 61 -4.25 -3.34 -12.63
C SER A 61 -4.06 -3.89 -14.04
N TYR A 62 -4.56 -5.10 -14.27
CA TYR A 62 -4.70 -5.71 -15.59
C TYR A 62 -6.14 -5.72 -16.11
N ALA A 63 -7.07 -5.04 -15.43
CA ALA A 63 -8.49 -5.04 -15.76
C ALA A 63 -8.75 -4.60 -17.21
N LYS A 64 -9.60 -5.36 -17.89
CA LYS A 64 -10.08 -5.09 -19.25
C LYS A 64 -11.59 -4.86 -19.30
N THR A 65 -12.26 -5.01 -18.16
CA THR A 65 -13.70 -4.80 -17.98
C THR A 65 -13.99 -4.24 -16.58
N LYS A 66 -15.18 -3.66 -16.42
CA LYS A 66 -15.65 -3.20 -15.10
C LYS A 66 -15.75 -4.33 -14.08
N ALA A 67 -16.12 -5.53 -14.51
CA ALA A 67 -16.23 -6.70 -13.64
C ALA A 67 -14.84 -7.15 -13.15
N GLU A 68 -13.83 -7.20 -14.03
CA GLU A 68 -12.46 -7.49 -13.63
C GLU A 68 -11.92 -6.43 -12.66
N LEU A 69 -12.20 -5.13 -12.91
CA LEU A 69 -11.81 -4.05 -11.99
C LEU A 69 -12.37 -4.29 -10.58
N GLN A 70 -13.64 -4.67 -10.44
CA GLN A 70 -14.25 -4.97 -9.13
C GLN A 70 -13.59 -6.19 -8.46
N ASN A 71 -13.26 -7.22 -9.23
CA ASN A 71 -12.55 -8.39 -8.72
C ASN A 71 -11.13 -8.02 -8.23
N GLU A 72 -10.41 -7.18 -8.96
CA GLU A 72 -9.10 -6.69 -8.56
C GLU A 72 -9.16 -5.82 -7.30
N ILE A 73 -10.18 -4.93 -7.17
CA ILE A 73 -10.41 -4.15 -5.95
C ILE A 73 -10.58 -5.09 -4.74
N SER A 74 -11.41 -6.10 -4.90
CA SER A 74 -11.65 -7.11 -3.84
C SER A 74 -10.37 -7.87 -3.49
N ALA A 75 -9.57 -8.24 -4.49
CA ALA A 75 -8.29 -8.92 -4.30
C ALA A 75 -7.28 -8.03 -3.55
N PHE A 76 -7.18 -6.75 -3.92
CA PHE A 76 -6.30 -5.80 -3.22
C PHE A 76 -6.71 -5.62 -1.76
N LEU A 77 -7.99 -5.34 -1.50
CA LEU A 77 -8.52 -5.20 -0.15
C LEU A 77 -8.24 -6.44 0.73
N ASN A 78 -8.42 -7.64 0.16
CA ASN A 78 -8.10 -8.89 0.86
C ASN A 78 -6.59 -9.04 1.13
N ALA A 79 -5.73 -8.65 0.19
CA ALA A 79 -4.28 -8.74 0.33
C ALA A 79 -3.75 -7.87 1.48
N ILE A 80 -4.32 -6.67 1.67
CA ILE A 80 -3.87 -5.67 2.65
C ILE A 80 -4.68 -5.67 3.96
N LYS A 81 -5.66 -6.56 4.07
CA LYS A 81 -6.57 -6.62 5.24
C LYS A 81 -5.79 -6.76 6.54
N GLY A 82 -6.07 -5.87 7.50
CA GLY A 82 -5.43 -5.86 8.83
C GLY A 82 -3.98 -5.39 8.86
N MET A 83 -3.38 -5.06 7.71
CA MET A 83 -2.03 -4.50 7.64
C MET A 83 -2.05 -3.00 7.91
N LYS A 84 -1.00 -2.49 8.57
CA LYS A 84 -0.82 -1.08 8.89
C LYS A 84 0.10 -0.40 7.87
N PHE A 85 -0.32 0.76 7.36
CA PHE A 85 0.48 1.54 6.41
C PHE A 85 0.60 3.00 6.86
N GLU A 86 1.81 3.53 6.91
CA GLU A 86 2.09 4.94 7.21
C GLU A 86 2.09 5.81 5.95
N MET A 87 2.17 5.20 4.76
CA MET A 87 2.04 5.82 3.45
C MET A 87 0.69 5.42 2.82
N PRO A 88 0.22 6.14 1.80
CA PRO A 88 -1.02 5.77 1.11
C PRO A 88 -0.96 4.40 0.44
N VAL A 89 -2.12 3.87 0.10
CA VAL A 89 -2.25 2.72 -0.80
C VAL A 89 -2.65 3.23 -2.20
N TYR A 90 -2.03 2.67 -3.25
CA TYR A 90 -2.17 3.20 -4.59
C TYR A 90 -2.71 2.16 -5.57
N TRP A 91 -3.54 2.65 -6.50
CA TRP A 91 -3.94 1.90 -7.68
C TRP A 91 -3.05 2.29 -8.85
N ASP A 92 -2.40 1.30 -9.45
CA ASP A 92 -1.45 1.48 -10.53
C ASP A 92 -2.15 1.36 -11.88
N ILE A 93 -2.10 2.45 -12.67
CA ILE A 93 -2.84 2.66 -13.92
C ILE A 93 -1.86 2.79 -15.09
N GLU A 94 -1.55 1.64 -15.72
CA GLU A 94 -0.63 1.59 -16.85
C GLU A 94 -1.22 0.85 -18.06
N GLU A 95 -2.18 -0.05 -17.85
CA GLU A 95 -2.75 -0.86 -18.92
C GLU A 95 -3.80 -0.09 -19.74
N LYS A 96 -3.88 -0.40 -21.04
CA LYS A 96 -4.67 0.33 -22.03
C LYS A 96 -6.13 0.56 -21.62
N TRP A 97 -6.79 -0.47 -21.07
CA TRP A 97 -8.21 -0.33 -20.71
C TRP A 97 -8.39 0.60 -19.51
N VAL A 98 -7.55 0.45 -18.47
CA VAL A 98 -7.61 1.31 -17.27
C VAL A 98 -7.25 2.75 -17.61
N ILE A 99 -6.26 2.99 -18.49
CA ILE A 99 -5.92 4.33 -19.01
C ILE A 99 -7.09 4.95 -19.76
N ASN A 100 -7.69 4.21 -20.70
CA ASN A 100 -8.82 4.72 -21.51
C ASN A 100 -10.06 5.04 -20.66
N ASN A 101 -10.18 4.44 -19.48
CA ASN A 101 -11.28 4.64 -18.54
C ASN A 101 -10.85 5.36 -17.25
N ILE A 102 -9.73 6.09 -17.28
CA ILE A 102 -9.04 6.59 -16.07
C ILE A 102 -9.96 7.42 -15.15
N ASN A 103 -10.83 8.24 -15.74
CA ASN A 103 -11.75 9.09 -14.99
C ASN A 103 -12.95 8.33 -14.37
N TYR A 104 -13.18 7.10 -14.79
CA TYR A 104 -14.08 6.16 -14.13
C TYR A 104 -13.33 5.29 -13.10
N VAL A 105 -12.12 4.83 -13.44
CA VAL A 105 -11.32 3.92 -12.61
C VAL A 105 -10.90 4.60 -11.31
N ILE A 106 -10.32 5.80 -11.38
CA ILE A 106 -9.80 6.50 -10.18
C ILE A 106 -10.88 6.63 -9.09
N PRO A 107 -12.05 7.26 -9.33
CA PRO A 107 -13.05 7.41 -8.27
C PRO A 107 -13.62 6.07 -7.82
N THR A 108 -13.80 5.10 -8.73
CA THR A 108 -14.32 3.78 -8.39
C THR A 108 -13.39 3.06 -7.41
N VAL A 109 -12.09 3.02 -7.71
CA VAL A 109 -11.13 2.30 -6.88
C VAL A 109 -10.81 3.05 -5.59
N CYS A 110 -10.47 4.33 -5.71
CA CYS A 110 -10.07 5.11 -4.53
C CYS A 110 -11.21 5.21 -3.52
N SER A 111 -12.47 5.40 -3.96
CA SER A 111 -13.62 5.39 -3.04
C SER A 111 -13.84 4.04 -2.37
N ALA A 112 -13.63 2.92 -3.08
CA ALA A 112 -13.72 1.59 -2.48
C ALA A 112 -12.65 1.37 -1.40
N LEU A 113 -11.42 1.79 -1.64
CA LEU A 113 -10.33 1.74 -0.67
C LEU A 113 -10.57 2.67 0.53
N GLU A 114 -11.08 3.89 0.29
CA GLU A 114 -11.44 4.84 1.35
C GLU A 114 -12.59 4.30 2.24
N ASN A 115 -13.61 3.69 1.63
CA ASN A 115 -14.71 3.05 2.36
C ASN A 115 -14.23 1.88 3.25
N ALA A 116 -13.12 1.26 2.88
CA ALA A 116 -12.45 0.25 3.70
C ALA A 116 -11.46 0.84 4.74
N GLY A 117 -11.40 2.16 4.88
CA GLY A 117 -10.58 2.86 5.87
C GLY A 117 -9.14 3.15 5.44
N TYR A 118 -8.82 3.07 4.15
CA TYR A 118 -7.48 3.37 3.65
C TYR A 118 -7.38 4.79 3.10
N PHE A 119 -6.20 5.41 3.23
CA PHE A 119 -5.84 6.63 2.52
C PHE A 119 -5.40 6.23 1.11
N ALA A 120 -6.27 6.46 0.14
CA ALA A 120 -6.11 5.94 -1.21
C ALA A 120 -5.63 6.99 -2.22
N GLY A 121 -4.90 6.54 -3.23
CA GLY A 121 -4.49 7.34 -4.36
C GLY A 121 -4.30 6.50 -5.63
N TYR A 122 -3.83 7.15 -6.68
CA TYR A 122 -3.53 6.51 -7.96
C TYR A 122 -2.07 6.77 -8.37
N TYR A 123 -1.48 5.78 -9.04
CA TYR A 123 -0.20 5.92 -9.73
C TYR A 123 -0.42 5.88 -11.24
N THR A 124 0.31 6.72 -11.95
CA THR A 124 0.40 6.70 -13.41
C THR A 124 1.58 7.56 -13.91
N SER A 125 1.89 7.47 -15.21
CA SER A 125 2.89 8.34 -15.82
C SER A 125 2.40 9.79 -15.94
N ALA A 126 3.33 10.74 -16.03
CA ALA A 126 3.02 12.16 -16.23
C ALA A 126 2.21 12.42 -17.50
N SER A 127 2.47 11.66 -18.58
CA SER A 127 1.72 11.77 -19.83
C SER A 127 0.27 11.32 -19.68
N VAL A 128 0.03 10.21 -18.99
CA VAL A 128 -1.32 9.70 -18.72
C VAL A 128 -2.05 10.60 -17.72
N ASN A 129 -1.35 11.15 -16.73
CA ASN A 129 -1.92 12.08 -15.75
C ASN A 129 -2.50 13.36 -16.41
N ALA A 130 -2.04 13.73 -17.61
CA ALA A 130 -2.63 14.83 -18.35
C ALA A 130 -4.12 14.60 -18.69
N SER A 131 -4.52 13.34 -18.85
CA SER A 131 -5.92 12.92 -19.15
C SER A 131 -6.79 12.73 -17.92
N VAL A 132 -6.23 12.82 -16.70
CA VAL A 132 -7.02 12.78 -15.46
C VAL A 132 -7.78 14.10 -15.32
N SER A 133 -9.07 14.01 -15.01
CA SER A 133 -9.92 15.18 -14.76
C SER A 133 -9.45 15.99 -13.55
N ASP A 134 -9.71 17.30 -13.58
CA ASP A 134 -9.37 18.18 -12.47
C ASP A 134 -10.11 17.81 -11.18
N GLU A 135 -11.31 17.25 -11.28
CA GLU A 135 -12.07 16.74 -10.15
C GLU A 135 -11.32 15.61 -9.46
N ASN A 136 -10.87 14.60 -10.22
CA ASN A 136 -10.10 13.48 -9.68
C ASN A 136 -8.75 13.91 -9.10
N LYS A 137 -8.04 14.83 -9.78
CA LYS A 137 -6.76 15.40 -9.27
C LYS A 137 -6.92 16.16 -7.95
N LYS A 138 -8.04 16.86 -7.77
CA LYS A 138 -8.34 17.59 -6.53
C LYS A 138 -8.78 16.66 -5.40
N ARG A 139 -9.48 15.57 -5.73
CA ARG A 139 -10.09 14.66 -4.75
C ARG A 139 -9.14 13.61 -4.22
N PHE A 140 -8.29 13.06 -5.07
CA PHE A 140 -7.45 11.91 -4.73
C PHE A 140 -5.96 12.26 -4.77
N THR A 141 -5.18 11.63 -3.89
CA THR A 141 -3.73 11.78 -3.92
C THR A 141 -3.13 11.05 -5.12
N SER A 142 -2.04 11.61 -5.68
CA SER A 142 -1.37 11.03 -6.84
C SER A 142 0.06 10.64 -6.55
N TRP A 143 0.53 9.62 -7.24
CA TRP A 143 1.92 9.20 -7.36
C TRP A 143 2.26 9.18 -8.85
N ILE A 144 3.12 10.11 -9.27
CA ILE A 144 3.37 10.36 -10.70
C ILE A 144 4.76 9.94 -11.09
N ALA A 145 4.86 9.07 -12.10
CA ALA A 145 6.12 8.70 -12.72
C ALA A 145 6.52 9.68 -13.81
N HIS A 146 7.73 10.25 -13.69
CA HIS A 146 8.39 11.02 -14.73
C HIS A 146 9.89 10.96 -14.53
N TRP A 147 10.50 9.94 -15.10
CA TRP A 147 11.92 9.69 -14.95
C TRP A 147 12.79 10.76 -15.62
N GLY A 148 13.96 11.00 -15.06
CA GLY A 148 14.90 12.03 -15.55
C GLY A 148 14.51 13.47 -15.18
N LYS A 149 13.43 13.70 -14.45
CA LYS A 149 13.09 14.99 -13.88
C LYS A 149 13.63 15.11 -12.45
N LYS A 150 13.87 16.37 -12.02
CA LYS A 150 14.30 16.66 -10.65
C LYS A 150 13.30 16.05 -9.66
N ALA A 151 13.80 15.35 -8.64
CA ALA A 151 12.99 14.80 -7.58
C ALA A 151 12.05 15.86 -6.97
N GLY A 152 10.77 15.51 -6.80
CA GLY A 152 9.73 16.42 -6.29
C GLY A 152 9.15 17.40 -7.32
N THR A 153 9.45 17.24 -8.62
CA THR A 153 8.79 18.00 -9.69
C THR A 153 7.28 17.76 -9.67
N TYR A 154 6.85 16.55 -9.41
CA TYR A 154 5.45 16.18 -9.21
C TYR A 154 5.14 16.04 -7.73
N LYS A 155 3.95 16.48 -7.34
CA LYS A 155 3.47 16.43 -5.96
C LYS A 155 2.12 15.71 -5.92
N PRO A 156 1.81 15.00 -4.84
CA PRO A 156 2.57 14.88 -3.60
C PRO A 156 3.69 13.82 -3.62
N LEU A 157 3.63 12.83 -4.53
CA LEU A 157 4.60 11.74 -4.67
C LEU A 157 5.07 11.62 -6.12
N HIS A 158 6.39 11.57 -6.31
CA HIS A 158 7.05 11.54 -7.61
C HIS A 158 8.01 10.35 -7.70
N GLN A 159 7.77 9.41 -8.62
CA GLN A 159 8.76 8.42 -9.05
C GLN A 159 9.66 9.09 -10.10
N TYR A 160 10.87 9.45 -9.72
CA TYR A 160 11.74 10.28 -10.55
C TYR A 160 12.86 9.53 -11.27
N SER A 161 13.06 8.24 -10.94
CA SER A 161 14.04 7.35 -11.58
C SER A 161 13.58 5.92 -11.50
N ASN A 162 13.94 5.13 -12.52
CA ASN A 162 13.77 3.66 -12.56
C ASN A 162 15.14 2.94 -12.64
N THR A 163 16.23 3.65 -12.39
CA THR A 163 17.61 3.14 -12.47
C THR A 163 18.40 3.48 -11.23
N GLY A 164 17.73 3.60 -10.07
CA GLY A 164 18.40 3.87 -8.81
C GLY A 164 19.22 2.68 -8.34
N GLU A 165 20.35 2.96 -7.69
CA GLU A 165 21.17 1.96 -7.01
C GLU A 165 21.15 2.25 -5.51
N ILE A 166 20.64 1.32 -4.71
CA ILE A 166 20.52 1.46 -3.26
C ILE A 166 21.16 0.27 -2.56
N SER A 167 22.01 0.55 -1.59
CA SER A 167 22.62 -0.51 -0.78
C SER A 167 21.54 -1.39 -0.14
N GLY A 168 21.67 -2.70 -0.28
CA GLY A 168 20.69 -3.69 0.18
C GLY A 168 19.75 -4.22 -0.91
N ILE A 169 19.84 -3.69 -2.14
CA ILE A 169 19.09 -4.15 -3.31
C ILE A 169 20.07 -4.52 -4.42
N ASN A 170 19.87 -5.66 -5.06
CA ASN A 170 20.66 -6.07 -6.22
C ASN A 170 20.00 -5.58 -7.51
N GLY A 171 20.75 -4.80 -8.30
CA GLY A 171 20.24 -4.20 -9.53
C GLY A 171 19.49 -2.88 -9.29
N ASN A 172 18.78 -2.44 -10.31
CA ASN A 172 18.06 -1.18 -10.28
C ASN A 172 16.81 -1.23 -9.40
N VAL A 173 16.47 -0.10 -8.82
CA VAL A 173 15.24 0.12 -8.06
C VAL A 173 14.65 1.48 -8.40
N ASP A 174 13.33 1.58 -8.37
CA ASP A 174 12.60 2.83 -8.57
C ASP A 174 12.81 3.76 -7.38
N LEU A 175 13.09 5.04 -7.68
CA LEU A 175 13.35 6.08 -6.68
C LEU A 175 12.19 7.06 -6.64
N ASP A 176 11.73 7.31 -5.41
CA ASP A 176 10.60 8.17 -5.12
C ASP A 176 10.97 9.37 -4.26
N PHE A 177 10.25 10.46 -4.47
CA PHE A 177 10.30 11.64 -3.62
C PHE A 177 8.90 12.05 -3.18
N CYS A 178 8.68 12.03 -1.87
CA CYS A 178 7.43 12.48 -1.24
C CYS A 178 7.60 13.86 -0.62
N SER A 179 6.77 14.82 -1.06
CA SER A 179 6.75 16.21 -0.56
C SER A 179 5.72 16.44 0.56
N THR A 180 4.87 15.44 0.85
CA THR A 180 3.76 15.53 1.80
C THR A 180 4.05 14.65 3.02
N ASP A 181 3.68 15.11 4.20
CA ASP A 181 3.76 14.28 5.42
C ASP A 181 2.53 13.37 5.53
N PHE A 182 2.45 12.36 4.67
CA PHE A 182 1.38 11.37 4.71
C PHE A 182 1.27 10.64 6.05
N PRO A 183 2.36 10.24 6.71
CA PRO A 183 2.28 9.62 8.03
C PRO A 183 1.51 10.45 9.06
N ALA A 184 1.77 11.75 9.13
CA ALA A 184 1.04 12.64 10.04
C ALA A 184 -0.45 12.73 9.66
N ILE A 185 -0.77 12.89 8.37
CA ILE A 185 -2.14 12.97 7.88
C ILE A 185 -2.91 11.68 8.16
N ILE A 186 -2.33 10.52 7.82
CA ILE A 186 -2.96 9.20 7.97
C ILE A 186 -3.21 8.90 9.45
N THR A 187 -2.23 9.19 10.32
CA THR A 187 -2.37 9.01 11.77
C THR A 187 -3.45 9.92 12.34
N ALA A 188 -3.45 11.20 11.99
CA ALA A 188 -4.46 12.16 12.48
C ALA A 188 -5.88 11.77 12.08
N LYS A 189 -6.04 11.19 10.88
CA LYS A 189 -7.32 10.69 10.36
C LYS A 189 -7.67 9.27 10.81
N LYS A 190 -6.80 8.58 11.53
CA LYS A 190 -6.96 7.19 11.99
C LYS A 190 -7.21 6.20 10.83
N LEU A 191 -6.60 6.46 9.68
CA LEU A 191 -6.70 5.61 8.49
C LEU A 191 -5.59 4.55 8.44
N ASN A 192 -5.66 3.63 7.47
CA ASN A 192 -4.65 2.59 7.21
C ASN A 192 -4.31 1.73 8.45
N ASN A 193 -5.28 1.49 9.32
CA ASN A 193 -5.09 0.76 10.58
C ASN A 193 -4.02 1.41 11.50
N THR A 194 -3.78 2.72 11.37
CA THR A 194 -2.83 3.46 12.22
C THR A 194 -3.44 3.96 13.52
N ALA A 195 -4.73 3.72 13.76
CA ALA A 195 -5.35 4.04 15.04
C ALA A 195 -4.44 3.49 16.16
N ILE A 196 -4.07 4.36 17.10
CA ILE A 196 -3.38 3.94 18.31
C ILE A 196 -4.37 3.05 19.06
N ILE A 197 -4.10 1.75 19.08
CA ILE A 197 -4.73 0.88 20.06
C ILE A 197 -4.14 1.37 21.37
N SER A 198 -4.93 2.06 22.19
CA SER A 198 -4.50 2.42 23.54
C SER A 198 -4.05 1.14 24.25
N SER A 199 -3.12 1.26 25.20
CA SER A 199 -2.72 0.11 26.04
C SER A 199 -3.94 -0.62 26.60
N ASP A 200 -4.99 0.13 26.94
CA ASP A 200 -6.26 -0.36 27.47
C ASP A 200 -7.02 -1.23 26.45
N ASN A 201 -7.04 -0.85 25.17
CA ASN A 201 -7.67 -1.66 24.13
C ASN A 201 -6.88 -2.96 23.84
N ARG A 202 -5.54 -2.93 23.93
CA ARG A 202 -4.72 -4.16 23.80
C ARG A 202 -4.97 -5.12 24.97
N ILE A 203 -5.12 -4.59 26.16
CA ILE A 203 -5.45 -5.35 27.36
C ILE A 203 -6.85 -5.94 27.20
N GLN A 204 -7.83 -5.15 26.73
CA GLN A 204 -9.18 -5.64 26.51
C GLN A 204 -9.25 -6.72 25.41
N GLU A 205 -8.57 -6.54 24.27
CA GLU A 205 -8.47 -7.60 23.25
C GLU A 205 -7.79 -8.88 23.76
N ALA A 206 -6.78 -8.75 24.63
CA ALA A 206 -6.14 -9.90 25.25
C ALA A 206 -7.08 -10.61 26.24
N ILE A 207 -7.82 -9.84 27.03
CA ILE A 207 -8.86 -10.36 27.95
C ILE A 207 -9.95 -11.08 27.18
N ASP A 208 -10.45 -10.50 26.08
CA ASP A 208 -11.50 -11.09 25.26
C ASP A 208 -11.06 -12.42 24.63
N LYS A 209 -9.80 -12.50 24.16
CA LYS A 209 -9.19 -13.72 23.63
C LYS A 209 -9.02 -14.81 24.70
N ILE A 210 -8.60 -14.41 25.90
CA ILE A 210 -8.48 -15.32 27.06
C ILE A 210 -9.84 -15.86 27.46
N ASN A 211 -10.85 -15.00 27.57
CA ASN A 211 -12.21 -15.37 27.92
C ASN A 211 -12.86 -16.30 26.90
N ALA A 212 -12.62 -16.07 25.60
CA ALA A 212 -13.06 -16.96 24.53
C ALA A 212 -12.39 -18.35 24.63
N GLY A 213 -11.08 -18.38 24.94
CA GLY A 213 -10.35 -19.63 25.16
C GLY A 213 -10.82 -20.40 26.39
N VAL A 214 -11.14 -19.69 27.47
CA VAL A 214 -11.71 -20.29 28.70
C VAL A 214 -13.10 -20.87 28.47
N CYS A 215 -13.96 -20.20 27.67
CA CYS A 215 -15.26 -20.74 27.28
C CYS A 215 -15.13 -22.08 26.55
N ILE A 216 -14.23 -22.14 25.56
CA ILE A 216 -13.98 -23.39 24.79
C ILE A 216 -13.50 -24.52 25.71
N LEU A 217 -12.62 -24.24 26.68
CA LEU A 217 -12.15 -25.24 27.64
C LEU A 217 -13.26 -25.77 28.55
N LYS A 218 -14.16 -24.91 29.03
CA LYS A 218 -15.32 -25.32 29.84
C LYS A 218 -16.30 -26.19 29.06
N ASP A 219 -16.50 -25.89 27.77
CA ASP A 219 -17.36 -26.70 26.90
C ASP A 219 -16.78 -28.09 26.66
N VAL A 220 -15.44 -28.21 26.60
CA VAL A 220 -14.72 -29.49 26.47
C VAL A 220 -14.76 -30.30 27.78
N GLU A 221 -14.63 -29.65 28.94
CA GLU A 221 -14.73 -30.34 30.24
C GLU A 221 -16.14 -30.82 30.53
N GLY A 222 -17.17 -30.03 30.13
CA GLY A 222 -18.59 -30.44 30.26
C GLY A 222 -18.99 -31.62 29.38
N ALA A 223 -18.33 -31.82 28.24
CA ALA A 223 -18.60 -32.92 27.32
C ALA A 223 -17.96 -34.28 27.72
N ASN A 224 -17.12 -34.31 28.75
CA ASN A 224 -16.46 -35.54 29.24
C ASN A 224 -17.12 -36.13 30.49
N HIS A 225 -18.32 -35.68 30.89
CA HIS A 225 -19.02 -36.12 32.09
C HIS A 225 -20.44 -36.71 31.83
N ASP A 226 -20.72 -37.08 30.56
CA ASP A 226 -21.95 -37.85 30.21
C ASP A 226 -21.61 -39.25 29.69
#